data_b06233ad78a0769aeb6107515a26094b
#
_entry.id   b06233ad78a0769aeb6107515a26094b
#
_cell.length_a   1.000
_cell.length_b   1.000
_cell.length_c   1.000
_cell.angle_alpha   90.00
_cell.angle_beta   90.00
_cell.angle_gamma   90.00
#
_symmetry.space_group_name_H-M   'P 1'
#
loop_
_entity.id
_entity.type
_entity.pdbx_description
1 polymer ?
#
loop_
_entity_poly.entity_id
_entity_poly.type
_entity_poly.pdbx_seq_one_letter_code
_entity_poly.pdbx_strand_id
1 'polypeptide(L)'
;MMKKHKLLACVLICFAVLLALLLGGFYYQRTTYIRIGEETLRRDITELTLSGDHLPETALLQQLTRLTQLDARNIPLSISAYDTLREALPDCRILWKVPFQGAYLDEDTTELSVLSLSADDLRAIGYFPSLKTIRAEGCRDYDALMLLMEEYPQLEVGYCVVFQNREYDKNAHIITAENADTEELAAIIPYLPQLEEVVFEGATPTNTAIYGLMCAYPHIEFRWTLTVLGIETENTAEELILSGIPMEGVSQLEPFLKYFPYLQRVEMCDCGIASEDMDALSRRWPDIRFVWTVQIGRGTLRTDAVGFIPWKFGYSAGFPLYDKDCTELKYCTDMVCLDLGHMKISDLSFLEYMPKLKYLIVGELPCPDFSPITYCKELIYLEIFNTTFTNQEILLELPKLQDLNMGSTKVYGTEVLKQMTWLKRLWLAGTGLTFAEYDELVEALPDTQVVMHIPHSTAGGWRQHQNYYDMRDLLGMFYME
;
A
#
# COMPACT_ATOMS: atom_id res chain seq x y z
N MET A 1 -71.88 66.64 73.98
CA MET A 1 -70.89 66.63 72.92
C MET A 1 -69.81 65.58 73.13
N MET A 2 -69.23 65.35 74.27
CA MET A 2 -68.10 64.42 74.54
C MET A 2 -68.35 62.93 74.18
N LYS A 3 -69.56 62.37 74.28
CA LYS A 3 -69.84 60.94 73.92
C LYS A 3 -69.76 60.66 72.41
N LYS A 4 -70.18 61.64 71.56
CA LYS A 4 -70.13 61.48 70.10
C LYS A 4 -68.68 61.46 69.53
N HIS A 5 -67.75 62.29 70.12
CA HIS A 5 -66.37 62.32 69.72
C HIS A 5 -65.62 61.06 70.13
N LYS A 6 -65.94 60.43 71.30
CA LYS A 6 -65.34 59.14 71.69
C LYS A 6 -65.81 57.99 70.78
N LEU A 7 -67.10 57.98 70.38
CA LEU A 7 -67.60 56.95 69.44
C LEU A 7 -66.96 57.08 68.05
N LEU A 8 -66.83 58.32 67.55
CA LEU A 8 -66.17 58.59 66.27
C LEU A 8 -64.69 58.21 66.29
N ALA A 9 -64.00 58.50 67.41
CA ALA A 9 -62.60 58.08 67.57
C ALA A 9 -62.43 56.54 67.59
N CYS A 10 -63.34 55.84 68.35
CA CYS A 10 -63.32 54.34 68.33
C CYS A 10 -63.60 53.76 66.93
N VAL A 11 -64.56 54.35 66.22
CA VAL A 11 -64.86 53.88 64.81
C VAL A 11 -63.66 54.14 63.89
N LEU A 12 -62.99 55.30 64.01
CA LEU A 12 -61.81 55.59 63.24
C LEU A 12 -60.63 54.69 63.60
N ILE A 13 -60.45 54.36 64.88
CA ILE A 13 -59.38 53.39 65.31
C ILE A 13 -59.72 51.99 64.81
N CYS A 14 -61.00 51.55 64.93
CA CYS A 14 -61.37 50.22 64.34
C CYS A 14 -61.18 50.16 62.84
N PHE A 15 -61.54 51.25 62.14
CA PHE A 15 -61.33 51.34 60.71
C PHE A 15 -59.83 51.35 60.35
N ALA A 16 -59.02 52.09 61.11
CA ALA A 16 -57.52 52.07 60.86
C ALA A 16 -56.93 50.73 61.18
N VAL A 17 -57.37 50.01 62.24
CA VAL A 17 -56.94 48.64 62.54
C VAL A 17 -57.38 47.65 61.44
N LEU A 18 -58.62 47.74 60.98
CA LEU A 18 -59.16 46.93 59.93
C LEU A 18 -58.38 47.15 58.59
N LEU A 19 -58.11 48.43 58.28
CA LEU A 19 -57.32 48.81 57.11
C LEU A 19 -55.86 48.30 57.22
N ALA A 20 -55.25 48.40 58.42
CA ALA A 20 -53.89 47.86 58.64
C ALA A 20 -53.87 46.34 58.54
N LEU A 21 -54.92 45.66 59.06
CA LEU A 21 -55.04 44.19 58.89
C LEU A 21 -55.24 43.79 57.41
N LEU A 22 -56.07 44.54 56.69
CA LEU A 22 -56.29 44.31 55.25
C LEU A 22 -55.03 44.63 54.43
N LEU A 23 -54.34 45.73 54.70
CA LEU A 23 -53.09 46.08 54.05
C LEU A 23 -51.97 45.08 54.44
N GLY A 24 -51.88 44.68 55.70
CA GLY A 24 -50.98 43.68 56.20
C GLY A 24 -51.23 42.31 55.56
N GLY A 25 -52.51 41.91 55.46
CA GLY A 25 -52.92 40.68 54.77
C GLY A 25 -52.60 40.73 53.26
N PHE A 26 -52.87 41.86 52.62
CA PHE A 26 -52.54 42.06 51.21
C PHE A 26 -51.05 42.09 51.00
N TYR A 27 -50.28 42.76 51.88
CA TYR A 27 -48.80 42.72 51.81
C TYR A 27 -48.26 41.32 52.05
N TYR A 28 -48.77 40.60 53.05
CA TYR A 28 -48.41 39.20 53.32
C TYR A 28 -48.71 38.31 52.16
N GLN A 29 -49.91 38.40 51.54
CA GLN A 29 -50.23 37.65 50.35
C GLN A 29 -49.28 37.95 49.19
N ARG A 30 -48.98 39.21 48.91
CA ARG A 30 -48.14 39.67 47.82
C ARG A 30 -46.67 39.31 48.01
N THR A 31 -46.18 39.24 49.24
CA THR A 31 -44.79 38.88 49.55
C THR A 31 -44.60 37.40 49.74
N THR A 32 -45.58 36.63 50.09
CA THR A 32 -45.49 35.21 50.44
C THR A 32 -45.93 34.31 49.27
N TYR A 33 -46.87 34.80 48.47
CA TYR A 33 -47.44 34.01 47.38
C TYR A 33 -47.23 34.70 46.04
N ILE A 34 -47.19 33.87 45.02
CA ILE A 34 -47.08 34.25 43.56
C ILE A 34 -48.13 33.47 42.82
N ARG A 35 -48.75 34.06 41.83
CA ARG A 35 -49.64 33.35 40.89
C ARG A 35 -48.88 32.98 39.61
N ILE A 36 -48.83 31.72 39.33
CA ILE A 36 -48.23 31.16 38.08
C ILE A 36 -49.33 30.38 37.39
N GLY A 37 -49.75 30.84 36.20
CA GLY A 37 -50.93 30.31 35.54
C GLY A 37 -52.20 30.41 36.39
N GLU A 38 -52.86 29.29 36.65
CA GLU A 38 -54.05 29.21 37.50
C GLU A 38 -53.76 28.97 39.01
N GLU A 39 -52.52 28.56 39.31
CA GLU A 39 -52.10 28.18 40.65
C GLU A 39 -51.51 29.36 41.46
N THR A 40 -51.80 29.35 42.75
CA THR A 40 -51.20 30.31 43.72
C THR A 40 -50.20 29.55 44.59
N LEU A 41 -48.90 29.80 44.34
CA LEU A 41 -47.78 29.12 44.97
C LEU A 41 -47.09 29.98 46.01
N ARG A 42 -46.48 29.36 47.01
CA ARG A 42 -45.60 30.08 47.94
C ARG A 42 -44.26 30.37 47.21
N ARG A 43 -43.69 31.55 47.51
CA ARG A 43 -42.42 31.97 46.91
C ARG A 43 -41.20 31.19 47.40
N ASP A 44 -41.30 30.44 48.49
CA ASP A 44 -40.23 29.68 49.14
C ASP A 44 -40.28 28.20 48.84
N ILE A 45 -41.03 27.76 47.80
CA ILE A 45 -41.04 26.39 47.35
C ILE A 45 -39.70 26.04 46.73
N THR A 46 -39.29 24.77 46.86
CA THR A 46 -38.04 24.21 46.35
C THR A 46 -38.26 23.41 45.09
N GLU A 47 -39.45 22.92 44.85
CA GLU A 47 -39.79 22.10 43.68
C GLU A 47 -41.11 22.63 43.07
N LEU A 48 -41.15 22.64 41.74
CA LEU A 48 -42.35 23.03 40.99
C LEU A 48 -42.50 22.09 39.79
N THR A 49 -43.70 21.52 39.62
CA THR A 49 -44.08 20.79 38.40
C THR A 49 -45.01 21.67 37.58
N LEU A 50 -44.62 21.95 36.37
CA LEU A 50 -45.42 22.70 35.42
C LEU A 50 -46.44 21.78 34.73
N SER A 51 -47.66 22.27 34.55
CA SER A 51 -48.74 21.58 33.86
C SER A 51 -49.44 22.55 32.92
N GLY A 52 -49.85 22.09 31.75
CA GLY A 52 -50.54 22.92 30.75
C GLY A 52 -49.80 23.02 29.43
N ASP A 53 -50.32 23.81 28.52
CA ASP A 53 -49.79 23.87 27.14
C ASP A 53 -48.77 24.97 26.91
N HIS A 54 -48.53 25.85 27.91
CA HIS A 54 -47.68 27.00 27.75
C HIS A 54 -46.72 27.19 28.94
N LEU A 55 -45.50 27.61 28.62
CA LEU A 55 -44.50 27.98 29.60
C LEU A 55 -44.94 29.30 30.28
N PRO A 56 -44.95 29.40 31.63
CA PRO A 56 -45.13 30.67 32.32
C PRO A 56 -44.01 31.67 31.99
N GLU A 57 -44.32 32.97 32.13
CA GLU A 57 -43.30 34.01 31.96
C GLU A 57 -42.09 33.73 32.88
N THR A 58 -40.91 33.68 32.32
CA THR A 58 -39.65 33.36 33.01
C THR A 58 -39.41 34.29 34.20
N ALA A 59 -39.82 35.58 34.07
CA ALA A 59 -39.75 36.57 35.15
C ALA A 59 -40.57 36.22 36.36
N LEU A 60 -41.66 35.46 36.25
CA LEU A 60 -42.42 34.93 37.36
C LEU A 60 -41.69 33.76 38.05
N LEU A 61 -41.09 32.87 37.31
CA LEU A 61 -40.30 31.75 37.85
C LEU A 61 -39.07 32.22 38.62
N GLN A 62 -38.42 33.30 38.20
CA GLN A 62 -37.29 33.94 38.89
C GLN A 62 -37.66 34.50 40.28
N GLN A 63 -38.95 34.75 40.53
CA GLN A 63 -39.39 35.18 41.83
C GLN A 63 -39.50 34.08 42.90
N LEU A 64 -39.33 32.79 42.44
CA LEU A 64 -39.25 31.62 43.33
C LEU A 64 -37.79 31.44 43.76
N THR A 65 -37.32 32.24 44.67
CA THR A 65 -35.91 32.39 45.06
C THR A 65 -35.28 31.16 45.71
N ARG A 66 -36.06 30.14 46.06
CA ARG A 66 -35.62 28.88 46.66
C ARG A 66 -35.84 27.66 45.73
N LEU A 67 -36.26 27.90 44.48
CA LEU A 67 -36.52 26.82 43.54
C LEU A 67 -35.22 26.13 43.17
N THR A 68 -35.11 24.84 43.48
CA THR A 68 -33.96 23.98 43.16
C THR A 68 -34.28 22.97 42.08
N GLN A 69 -35.58 22.66 41.86
CA GLN A 69 -36.02 21.76 40.82
C GLN A 69 -37.29 22.25 40.13
N LEU A 70 -37.27 22.30 38.82
CA LEU A 70 -38.38 22.60 37.92
C LEU A 70 -38.69 21.41 37.03
N ASP A 71 -39.84 20.77 37.20
CA ASP A 71 -40.27 19.69 36.31
C ASP A 71 -41.20 20.27 35.23
N ALA A 72 -40.64 20.38 34.03
CA ALA A 72 -41.30 20.88 32.83
C ALA A 72 -41.57 19.77 31.80
N ARG A 73 -41.50 18.49 32.17
CA ARG A 73 -41.67 17.35 31.26
C ARG A 73 -43.08 17.24 30.65
N ASN A 74 -44.08 17.89 31.26
CA ASN A 74 -45.45 17.91 30.75
C ASN A 74 -45.75 19.10 29.84
N ILE A 75 -44.74 19.96 29.57
CA ILE A 75 -44.85 21.10 28.66
C ILE A 75 -44.00 20.85 27.43
N PRO A 76 -44.51 21.08 26.19
CA PRO A 76 -43.72 20.99 24.97
C PRO A 76 -42.79 22.18 24.84
N LEU A 77 -41.54 22.03 25.35
CA LEU A 77 -40.53 23.08 25.27
C LEU A 77 -39.74 22.96 23.97
N SER A 78 -39.52 24.10 23.30
CA SER A 78 -38.49 24.18 22.28
C SER A 78 -37.10 24.29 22.94
N ILE A 79 -36.04 23.95 22.18
CA ILE A 79 -34.66 24.09 22.64
C ILE A 79 -34.38 25.55 23.11
N SER A 80 -34.79 26.54 22.30
CA SER A 80 -34.59 27.94 22.64
C SER A 80 -35.35 28.37 23.96
N ALA A 81 -36.53 27.79 24.20
CA ALA A 81 -37.27 28.03 25.45
C ALA A 81 -36.54 27.41 26.64
N TYR A 82 -36.01 26.20 26.48
CA TYR A 82 -35.19 25.57 27.52
C TYR A 82 -33.90 26.36 27.79
N ASP A 83 -33.19 26.83 26.77
CA ASP A 83 -31.99 27.65 26.93
C ASP A 83 -32.29 28.93 27.71
N THR A 84 -33.41 29.61 27.38
CA THR A 84 -33.87 30.80 28.10
C THR A 84 -34.20 30.52 29.58
N LEU A 85 -34.85 29.37 29.86
CA LEU A 85 -35.11 28.92 31.24
C LEU A 85 -33.80 28.64 31.99
N ARG A 86 -32.87 27.98 31.37
CA ARG A 86 -31.57 27.62 31.94
C ARG A 86 -30.75 28.87 32.31
N GLU A 87 -30.75 29.88 31.41
CA GLU A 87 -30.11 31.17 31.69
C GLU A 87 -30.79 31.93 32.85
N ALA A 88 -32.10 31.86 32.90
CA ALA A 88 -32.88 32.57 33.93
C ALA A 88 -32.85 31.89 35.31
N LEU A 89 -32.64 30.60 35.37
CA LEU A 89 -32.64 29.75 36.57
C LEU A 89 -31.35 28.91 36.65
N PRO A 90 -30.18 29.52 36.77
CA PRO A 90 -28.88 28.81 36.65
C PRO A 90 -28.66 27.77 37.76
N ASP A 91 -29.21 27.98 38.95
CA ASP A 91 -29.05 27.08 40.09
C ASP A 91 -30.20 26.06 40.22
N CYS A 92 -31.15 26.07 39.27
CA CYS A 92 -32.31 25.18 39.29
C CYS A 92 -32.10 24.00 38.36
N ARG A 93 -32.35 22.79 38.82
CA ARG A 93 -32.41 21.61 37.98
C ARG A 93 -33.71 21.60 37.19
N ILE A 94 -33.63 21.72 35.88
CA ILE A 94 -34.78 21.71 34.97
C ILE A 94 -34.90 20.34 34.39
N LEU A 95 -35.97 19.60 34.68
CA LEU A 95 -36.34 18.33 34.05
C LEU A 95 -37.26 18.66 32.88
N TRP A 96 -36.92 18.20 31.71
CA TRP A 96 -37.68 18.46 30.49
C TRP A 96 -37.62 17.29 29.51
N LYS A 97 -38.37 17.36 28.44
CA LYS A 97 -38.28 16.46 27.32
C LYS A 97 -37.67 17.18 26.11
N VAL A 98 -36.63 16.59 25.54
CA VAL A 98 -35.94 17.14 24.38
C VAL A 98 -36.78 16.93 23.12
N PRO A 99 -37.10 17.99 22.35
CA PRO A 99 -37.74 17.81 21.05
C PRO A 99 -36.77 17.20 20.06
N PHE A 100 -37.15 16.05 19.51
CA PHE A 100 -36.32 15.34 18.52
C PHE A 100 -37.22 14.66 17.51
N GLN A 101 -37.04 14.97 16.21
CA GLN A 101 -37.81 14.38 15.07
C GLN A 101 -39.34 14.39 15.31
N GLY A 102 -39.87 15.46 15.83
CA GLY A 102 -41.31 15.63 16.06
C GLY A 102 -41.85 14.93 17.31
N ALA A 103 -41.00 14.26 18.09
CA ALA A 103 -41.32 13.68 19.38
C ALA A 103 -40.67 14.47 20.54
N TYR A 104 -41.13 14.23 21.78
CA TYR A 104 -40.51 14.75 22.99
C TYR A 104 -39.97 13.59 23.83
N LEU A 105 -38.64 13.45 23.87
CA LEU A 105 -37.92 12.35 24.50
C LEU A 105 -37.36 12.76 25.87
N ASP A 106 -37.24 11.80 26.78
CA ASP A 106 -36.61 12.05 28.08
C ASP A 106 -35.12 12.32 27.93
N GLU A 107 -34.57 13.28 28.72
CA GLU A 107 -33.15 13.67 28.63
C GLU A 107 -32.16 12.54 28.98
N ASP A 108 -32.61 11.49 29.68
CA ASP A 108 -31.83 10.34 30.07
C ASP A 108 -31.84 9.22 28.99
N THR A 109 -32.38 9.50 27.78
CA THR A 109 -32.39 8.60 26.64
C THR A 109 -30.95 8.21 26.29
N THR A 110 -30.70 6.90 26.15
CA THR A 110 -29.39 6.33 25.88
C THR A 110 -29.18 5.91 24.43
N GLU A 111 -30.25 5.82 23.66
CA GLU A 111 -30.25 5.37 22.25
C GLU A 111 -31.27 6.19 21.45
N LEU A 112 -30.90 6.64 20.27
CA LEU A 112 -31.76 7.26 19.28
C LEU A 112 -31.75 6.51 17.97
N SER A 113 -32.92 6.53 17.26
CA SER A 113 -33.01 6.00 15.89
C SER A 113 -33.36 7.14 14.95
N VAL A 114 -32.59 7.28 13.85
CA VAL A 114 -32.76 8.39 12.90
C VAL A 114 -32.87 7.88 11.47
N LEU A 115 -33.77 8.49 10.69
CA LEU A 115 -33.93 8.24 9.27
C LEU A 115 -33.42 9.41 8.39
N SER A 116 -33.32 10.59 9.00
CA SER A 116 -32.73 11.80 8.42
C SER A 116 -32.18 12.67 9.55
N LEU A 117 -31.32 13.62 9.25
CA LEU A 117 -30.73 14.53 10.21
C LEU A 117 -30.83 15.96 9.71
N SER A 118 -31.64 16.79 10.39
CA SER A 118 -31.66 18.23 10.19
C SER A 118 -30.62 18.92 11.08
N ALA A 119 -30.35 20.20 10.82
CA ALA A 119 -29.50 21.02 11.69
C ALA A 119 -30.08 21.15 13.10
N ASP A 120 -31.42 21.15 13.22
CA ASP A 120 -32.11 21.20 14.53
C ASP A 120 -31.95 19.87 15.29
N ASP A 121 -31.98 18.71 14.56
CA ASP A 121 -31.74 17.41 15.17
C ASP A 121 -30.28 17.29 15.68
N LEU A 122 -29.29 17.74 14.91
CA LEU A 122 -27.89 17.78 15.34
C LEU A 122 -27.73 18.61 16.63
N ARG A 123 -28.37 19.79 16.68
CA ARG A 123 -28.37 20.61 17.90
C ARG A 123 -29.05 19.91 19.07
N ALA A 124 -30.17 19.21 18.83
CA ALA A 124 -30.94 18.53 19.88
C ALA A 124 -30.15 17.40 20.54
N ILE A 125 -29.25 16.72 19.78
CA ILE A 125 -28.41 15.60 20.27
C ILE A 125 -27.58 16.07 21.50
N GLY A 126 -27.09 17.30 21.51
CA GLY A 126 -26.31 17.87 22.62
C GLY A 126 -27.07 17.97 23.95
N TYR A 127 -28.42 17.83 23.94
CA TYR A 127 -29.27 17.89 25.14
C TYR A 127 -29.59 16.51 25.74
N PHE A 128 -29.00 15.43 25.23
CA PHE A 128 -29.08 14.06 25.76
C PHE A 128 -27.78 13.65 26.47
N PRO A 129 -27.58 14.00 27.75
CA PRO A 129 -26.31 13.76 28.44
C PRO A 129 -25.99 12.26 28.64
N SER A 130 -26.99 11.39 28.54
CA SER A 130 -26.86 9.95 28.72
C SER A 130 -26.77 9.17 27.40
N LEU A 131 -26.83 9.88 26.26
CA LEU A 131 -26.84 9.24 24.94
C LEU A 131 -25.49 8.52 24.68
N LYS A 132 -25.58 7.30 24.14
CA LYS A 132 -24.43 6.44 23.80
C LYS A 132 -24.47 6.00 22.37
N THR A 133 -25.65 5.68 21.85
CA THR A 133 -25.80 5.02 20.55
C THR A 133 -26.82 5.77 19.69
N ILE A 134 -26.48 5.96 18.42
CA ILE A 134 -27.40 6.42 17.37
C ILE A 134 -27.49 5.37 16.29
N ARG A 135 -28.70 4.86 16.07
CA ARG A 135 -29.02 3.95 14.97
C ARG A 135 -29.50 4.74 13.77
N ALA A 136 -28.70 4.72 12.70
CA ALA A 136 -28.94 5.48 11.50
C ALA A 136 -28.87 4.61 10.21
N GLU A 137 -29.13 3.31 10.31
CA GLU A 137 -29.03 2.38 9.18
C GLU A 137 -29.95 2.78 8.01
N GLY A 138 -31.08 3.43 8.32
CA GLY A 138 -32.01 3.98 7.32
C GLY A 138 -31.70 5.39 6.84
N CYS A 139 -30.74 6.09 7.46
CA CYS A 139 -30.38 7.46 7.11
C CYS A 139 -29.54 7.50 5.82
N ARG A 140 -29.85 8.48 4.95
CA ARG A 140 -29.11 8.71 3.69
C ARG A 140 -28.43 10.08 3.64
N ASP A 141 -28.52 10.84 4.74
CA ASP A 141 -27.87 12.14 4.88
C ASP A 141 -26.43 11.93 5.40
N TYR A 142 -25.58 11.30 4.56
CA TYR A 142 -24.23 10.87 4.96
C TYR A 142 -23.36 12.04 5.43
N ASP A 143 -23.46 13.20 4.80
CA ASP A 143 -22.71 14.40 5.21
C ASP A 143 -23.11 14.83 6.65
N ALA A 144 -24.42 14.78 6.98
CA ALA A 144 -24.89 15.09 8.31
C ALA A 144 -24.42 14.05 9.34
N LEU A 145 -24.32 12.77 8.94
CA LEU A 145 -23.75 11.72 9.79
C LEU A 145 -22.25 11.95 10.05
N MET A 146 -21.50 12.38 9.06
CA MET A 146 -20.08 12.72 9.25
C MET A 146 -19.90 13.89 10.21
N LEU A 147 -20.69 14.96 10.03
CA LEU A 147 -20.69 16.10 10.96
C LEU A 147 -21.08 15.67 12.39
N LEU A 148 -22.07 14.80 12.53
CA LEU A 148 -22.47 14.25 13.82
C LEU A 148 -21.31 13.50 14.49
N MET A 149 -20.61 12.65 13.75
CA MET A 149 -19.50 11.86 14.29
C MET A 149 -18.30 12.73 14.66
N GLU A 150 -18.07 13.82 13.93
CA GLU A 150 -17.04 14.80 14.23
C GLU A 150 -17.37 15.59 15.49
N GLU A 151 -18.64 16.06 15.64
CA GLU A 151 -19.09 16.87 16.77
C GLU A 151 -19.23 16.04 18.05
N TYR A 152 -19.65 14.77 17.93
CA TYR A 152 -19.90 13.86 19.06
C TYR A 152 -19.10 12.55 18.94
N PRO A 153 -17.76 12.58 19.01
CA PRO A 153 -16.91 11.40 18.77
C PRO A 153 -17.07 10.29 19.84
N GLN A 154 -17.72 10.60 20.97
CA GLN A 154 -18.03 9.64 22.02
C GLN A 154 -19.26 8.77 21.73
N LEU A 155 -20.07 9.13 20.72
CA LEU A 155 -21.26 8.39 20.36
C LEU A 155 -20.94 7.26 19.38
N GLU A 156 -21.55 6.11 19.64
CA GLU A 156 -21.54 5.00 18.70
C GLU A 156 -22.65 5.22 17.66
N VAL A 157 -22.27 5.58 16.43
CA VAL A 157 -23.19 5.81 15.32
C VAL A 157 -23.16 4.63 14.36
N GLY A 158 -24.26 3.88 14.28
CA GLY A 158 -24.44 2.78 13.31
C GLY A 158 -25.16 3.28 12.06
N TYR A 159 -24.54 3.12 10.87
CA TYR A 159 -25.18 3.45 9.60
C TYR A 159 -24.73 2.50 8.49
N CYS A 160 -25.54 2.44 7.43
CA CYS A 160 -25.20 1.70 6.22
C CYS A 160 -25.14 2.64 5.02
N VAL A 161 -24.18 2.40 4.14
CA VAL A 161 -24.07 3.10 2.86
C VAL A 161 -24.77 2.26 1.80
N VAL A 162 -25.63 2.87 1.02
CA VAL A 162 -26.30 2.20 -0.11
C VAL A 162 -25.53 2.45 -1.39
N PHE A 163 -25.12 1.36 -2.03
CA PHE A 163 -24.50 1.39 -3.34
C PHE A 163 -25.12 0.30 -4.21
N GLN A 164 -25.63 0.68 -5.38
CA GLN A 164 -26.28 -0.24 -6.33
C GLN A 164 -27.39 -1.12 -5.69
N ASN A 165 -28.26 -0.53 -4.86
CA ASN A 165 -29.33 -1.20 -4.09
C ASN A 165 -28.84 -2.28 -3.10
N ARG A 166 -27.54 -2.32 -2.78
CA ARG A 166 -26.97 -3.10 -1.68
C ARG A 166 -26.64 -2.19 -0.52
N GLU A 167 -26.87 -2.68 0.69
CA GLU A 167 -26.49 -1.98 1.91
C GLU A 167 -25.15 -2.53 2.41
N TYR A 168 -24.21 -1.62 2.63
CA TYR A 168 -22.90 -1.92 3.20
C TYR A 168 -22.80 -1.23 4.56
N ASP A 169 -22.46 -1.99 5.59
CA ASP A 169 -22.12 -1.43 6.90
C ASP A 169 -20.98 -0.42 6.77
N LYS A 170 -20.97 0.62 7.58
CA LYS A 170 -19.89 1.65 7.59
C LYS A 170 -18.49 1.06 7.75
N ASN A 171 -18.38 -0.11 8.38
CA ASN A 171 -17.12 -0.83 8.58
C ASN A 171 -16.85 -1.87 7.48
N ALA A 172 -17.56 -1.82 6.35
CA ALA A 172 -17.30 -2.72 5.24
C ALA A 172 -15.87 -2.53 4.73
N HIS A 173 -15.14 -3.64 4.62
CA HIS A 173 -13.77 -3.66 4.08
C HIS A 173 -13.75 -3.86 2.57
N ILE A 174 -14.77 -4.49 2.04
CA ILE A 174 -14.85 -4.86 0.61
C ILE A 174 -16.22 -4.47 0.07
N ILE A 175 -16.23 -3.88 -1.12
CA ILE A 175 -17.47 -3.67 -1.90
C ILE A 175 -17.31 -4.21 -3.31
N THR A 176 -18.44 -4.68 -3.88
CA THR A 176 -18.50 -5.11 -5.27
C THR A 176 -19.25 -4.08 -6.09
N ALA A 177 -18.65 -3.67 -7.21
CA ALA A 177 -19.17 -2.69 -8.15
C ALA A 177 -19.56 -3.39 -9.46
N GLU A 178 -20.85 -3.70 -9.66
CA GLU A 178 -21.37 -4.35 -10.88
C GLU A 178 -21.80 -3.29 -11.90
N ASN A 179 -21.16 -3.27 -13.08
CA ASN A 179 -21.47 -2.28 -14.14
C ASN A 179 -21.51 -0.82 -13.63
N ALA A 180 -20.71 -0.50 -12.62
CA ALA A 180 -20.75 0.78 -11.92
C ALA A 180 -20.06 1.89 -12.68
N ASP A 181 -20.56 3.12 -12.50
CA ASP A 181 -19.86 4.34 -12.83
C ASP A 181 -18.84 4.69 -11.72
N THR A 182 -17.68 5.18 -12.11
CA THR A 182 -16.65 5.65 -11.18
C THR A 182 -17.09 6.87 -10.38
N GLU A 183 -17.99 7.71 -10.92
CA GLU A 183 -18.53 8.87 -10.20
C GLU A 183 -19.46 8.44 -9.06
N GLU A 184 -20.34 7.45 -9.30
CA GLU A 184 -21.22 6.88 -8.29
C GLU A 184 -20.40 6.27 -7.14
N LEU A 185 -19.35 5.52 -7.50
CA LEU A 185 -18.45 4.93 -6.53
C LEU A 185 -17.68 5.98 -5.71
N ALA A 186 -17.11 7.00 -6.37
CA ALA A 186 -16.39 8.07 -5.72
C ALA A 186 -17.27 8.86 -4.71
N ALA A 187 -18.58 8.95 -4.98
CA ALA A 187 -19.52 9.63 -4.10
C ALA A 187 -19.75 8.89 -2.77
N ILE A 188 -19.54 7.58 -2.72
CA ILE A 188 -19.82 6.78 -1.52
C ILE A 188 -18.57 6.41 -0.71
N ILE A 189 -17.40 6.34 -1.35
CA ILE A 189 -16.12 5.97 -0.68
C ILE A 189 -15.85 6.78 0.60
N PRO A 190 -16.08 8.12 0.64
CA PRO A 190 -15.81 8.91 1.85
C PRO A 190 -16.61 8.48 3.08
N TYR A 191 -17.71 7.75 2.88
CA TYR A 191 -18.59 7.28 3.96
C TYR A 191 -18.31 5.84 4.40
N LEU A 192 -17.27 5.20 3.84
CA LEU A 192 -16.81 3.85 4.16
C LEU A 192 -15.36 3.89 4.69
N PRO A 193 -15.16 4.36 5.93
CA PRO A 193 -13.82 4.65 6.46
C PRO A 193 -12.90 3.42 6.62
N GLN A 194 -13.47 2.21 6.58
CA GLN A 194 -12.73 0.95 6.70
C GLN A 194 -12.61 0.21 5.35
N LEU A 195 -12.96 0.88 4.23
CA LEU A 195 -12.91 0.26 2.91
C LEU A 195 -11.45 0.04 2.48
N GLU A 196 -11.12 -1.21 2.21
CA GLU A 196 -9.79 -1.66 1.79
C GLU A 196 -9.78 -2.15 0.34
N GLU A 197 -10.90 -2.65 -0.17
CA GLU A 197 -10.97 -3.26 -1.49
C GLU A 197 -12.28 -2.93 -2.23
N VAL A 198 -12.16 -2.64 -3.53
CA VAL A 198 -13.27 -2.51 -4.48
C VAL A 198 -13.07 -3.49 -5.63
N VAL A 199 -14.00 -4.42 -5.79
CA VAL A 199 -13.99 -5.41 -6.87
C VAL A 199 -14.98 -5.00 -7.96
N PHE A 200 -14.51 -4.75 -9.17
CA PHE A 200 -15.37 -4.50 -10.32
C PHE A 200 -15.76 -5.82 -10.99
N GLU A 201 -17.06 -6.02 -11.19
CA GLU A 201 -17.61 -7.17 -11.88
C GLU A 201 -18.47 -6.75 -13.09
N GLY A 202 -18.53 -7.60 -14.11
CA GLY A 202 -19.31 -7.34 -15.31
C GLY A 202 -18.68 -6.29 -16.22
N ALA A 203 -19.51 -5.36 -16.76
CA ALA A 203 -19.00 -4.27 -17.59
C ALA A 203 -18.29 -3.24 -16.74
N THR A 204 -16.97 -3.15 -16.88
CA THR A 204 -16.14 -2.23 -16.09
C THR A 204 -16.10 -0.84 -16.75
N PRO A 205 -15.90 0.24 -15.97
CA PRO A 205 -15.52 1.54 -16.48
C PRO A 205 -14.20 1.46 -17.27
N THR A 206 -13.84 2.56 -17.95
CA THR A 206 -12.55 2.59 -18.64
C THR A 206 -11.38 2.43 -17.65
N ASN A 207 -10.32 1.72 -18.07
CA ASN A 207 -9.11 1.56 -17.24
C ASN A 207 -8.57 2.91 -16.73
N THR A 208 -8.69 3.97 -17.51
CA THR A 208 -8.26 5.32 -17.12
C THR A 208 -9.12 5.89 -15.99
N ALA A 209 -10.43 5.64 -16.00
CA ALA A 209 -11.34 6.12 -14.95
C ALA A 209 -11.06 5.39 -13.63
N ILE A 210 -10.90 4.05 -13.67
CA ILE A 210 -10.52 3.26 -12.48
C ILE A 210 -9.14 3.68 -11.95
N TYR A 211 -8.17 3.92 -12.84
CA TYR A 211 -6.87 4.43 -12.44
C TYR A 211 -6.95 5.81 -11.75
N GLY A 212 -7.90 6.65 -12.17
CA GLY A 212 -8.20 7.90 -11.48
C GLY A 212 -8.63 7.68 -10.02
N LEU A 213 -9.46 6.66 -9.76
CA LEU A 213 -9.83 6.26 -8.38
C LEU A 213 -8.64 5.72 -7.60
N MET A 214 -7.79 4.88 -8.20
CA MET A 214 -6.57 4.39 -7.55
C MET A 214 -5.66 5.53 -7.09
N CYS A 215 -5.52 6.56 -7.93
CA CYS A 215 -4.73 7.75 -7.58
C CYS A 215 -5.39 8.60 -6.48
N ALA A 216 -6.72 8.69 -6.46
CA ALA A 216 -7.48 9.47 -5.48
C ALA A 216 -7.54 8.76 -4.11
N TYR A 217 -7.59 7.44 -4.11
CA TYR A 217 -7.73 6.62 -2.91
C TYR A 217 -6.62 5.54 -2.83
N PRO A 218 -5.35 5.91 -2.61
CA PRO A 218 -4.21 5.00 -2.70
C PRO A 218 -4.16 3.92 -1.60
N HIS A 219 -5.02 4.02 -0.58
CA HIS A 219 -5.16 3.03 0.48
C HIS A 219 -6.21 1.96 0.16
N ILE A 220 -6.95 2.09 -0.96
CA ILE A 220 -7.96 1.14 -1.41
C ILE A 220 -7.42 0.36 -2.59
N GLU A 221 -7.50 -0.94 -2.54
CA GLU A 221 -7.21 -1.83 -3.66
C GLU A 221 -8.41 -1.87 -4.61
N PHE A 222 -8.18 -1.51 -5.87
CA PHE A 222 -9.18 -1.62 -6.93
C PHE A 222 -8.84 -2.79 -7.82
N ARG A 223 -9.74 -3.78 -7.89
CA ARG A 223 -9.56 -5.00 -8.70
C ARG A 223 -10.52 -5.02 -9.87
N TRP A 224 -9.98 -5.21 -11.06
CA TRP A 224 -10.78 -5.36 -12.28
C TRP A 224 -10.04 -6.19 -13.32
N THR A 225 -10.80 -6.75 -14.23
CA THR A 225 -10.26 -7.42 -15.42
C THR A 225 -10.10 -6.40 -16.55
N LEU A 226 -8.94 -6.43 -17.21
CA LEU A 226 -8.65 -5.62 -18.38
C LEU A 226 -8.09 -6.46 -19.52
N THR A 227 -8.21 -5.95 -20.74
CA THR A 227 -7.64 -6.59 -21.92
C THR A 227 -6.37 -5.86 -22.35
N VAL A 228 -5.24 -6.57 -22.35
CA VAL A 228 -3.94 -6.06 -22.81
C VAL A 228 -3.56 -6.82 -24.07
N LEU A 229 -3.52 -6.12 -25.21
CA LEU A 229 -3.15 -6.73 -26.51
C LEU A 229 -3.90 -8.01 -26.87
N GLY A 230 -5.16 -8.09 -26.47
CA GLY A 230 -6.03 -9.26 -26.73
C GLY A 230 -5.98 -10.34 -25.63
N ILE A 231 -5.15 -10.19 -24.62
CA ILE A 231 -5.12 -11.06 -23.44
C ILE A 231 -5.94 -10.44 -22.32
N GLU A 232 -6.91 -11.19 -21.82
CA GLU A 232 -7.69 -10.81 -20.64
C GLU A 232 -6.95 -11.20 -19.37
N THR A 233 -6.80 -10.25 -18.44
CA THR A 233 -6.05 -10.43 -17.19
C THR A 233 -6.59 -9.53 -16.09
N GLU A 234 -6.33 -9.87 -14.84
CA GLU A 234 -6.62 -8.99 -13.70
C GLU A 234 -5.48 -7.98 -13.50
N ASN A 235 -5.83 -6.77 -13.07
CA ASN A 235 -4.84 -5.73 -12.77
C ASN A 235 -3.91 -6.07 -11.60
N THR A 236 -4.26 -7.06 -10.79
CA THR A 236 -3.46 -7.59 -9.68
C THR A 236 -2.41 -8.63 -10.12
N ALA A 237 -2.32 -8.91 -11.42
CA ALA A 237 -1.35 -9.86 -11.94
C ALA A 237 0.10 -9.43 -11.65
N GLU A 238 0.87 -10.37 -11.14
CA GLU A 238 2.32 -10.19 -10.91
C GLU A 238 3.14 -10.47 -12.17
N GLU A 239 2.57 -11.19 -13.12
CA GLU A 239 3.20 -11.56 -14.39
C GLU A 239 2.24 -11.38 -15.57
N LEU A 240 2.76 -10.84 -16.69
CA LEU A 240 2.09 -10.79 -17.98
C LEU A 240 2.86 -11.62 -19.00
N ILE A 241 2.19 -12.58 -19.64
CA ILE A 241 2.77 -13.42 -20.70
C ILE A 241 2.20 -12.97 -22.05
N LEU A 242 2.97 -12.23 -22.80
CA LEU A 242 2.61 -11.68 -24.11
C LEU A 242 3.41 -12.31 -25.25
N SER A 243 4.18 -13.35 -24.97
CA SER A 243 5.06 -14.02 -25.95
C SER A 243 4.30 -14.48 -27.19
N GLY A 244 4.88 -14.24 -28.36
CA GLY A 244 4.29 -14.58 -29.66
C GLY A 244 3.22 -13.62 -30.16
N ILE A 245 2.90 -12.54 -29.45
CA ILE A 245 1.98 -11.49 -29.92
C ILE A 245 2.79 -10.49 -30.75
N PRO A 246 2.57 -10.38 -32.06
CA PRO A 246 3.29 -9.42 -32.89
C PRO A 246 2.98 -7.97 -32.48
N MET A 247 4.02 -7.17 -32.28
CA MET A 247 3.90 -5.75 -31.91
C MET A 247 4.76 -4.90 -32.84
N GLU A 248 4.26 -3.69 -33.16
CA GLU A 248 5.02 -2.69 -33.93
C GLU A 248 6.02 -1.92 -33.06
N GLY A 249 5.83 -1.95 -31.71
CA GLY A 249 6.71 -1.30 -30.76
C GLY A 249 6.17 -1.34 -29.34
N VAL A 250 7.01 -1.00 -28.37
CA VAL A 250 6.71 -0.99 -26.94
C VAL A 250 5.58 -0.04 -26.56
N SER A 251 5.29 0.98 -27.40
CA SER A 251 4.22 1.95 -27.19
C SER A 251 2.83 1.33 -27.17
N GLN A 252 2.65 0.12 -27.69
CA GLN A 252 1.40 -0.62 -27.64
C GLN A 252 1.14 -1.24 -26.26
N LEU A 253 2.18 -1.56 -25.50
CA LEU A 253 2.09 -2.12 -24.16
C LEU A 253 2.20 -1.07 -23.04
N GLU A 254 3.15 -0.15 -23.19
CA GLU A 254 3.57 0.75 -22.11
C GLU A 254 2.43 1.53 -21.43
N PRO A 255 1.37 2.00 -22.14
CA PRO A 255 0.24 2.69 -21.51
C PRO A 255 -0.55 1.85 -20.52
N PHE A 256 -0.45 0.52 -20.59
CA PHE A 256 -1.17 -0.40 -19.71
C PHE A 256 -0.41 -0.67 -18.42
N LEU A 257 0.93 -0.58 -18.40
CA LEU A 257 1.75 -0.97 -17.26
C LEU A 257 1.37 -0.28 -15.95
N LYS A 258 0.94 0.97 -16.02
CA LYS A 258 0.49 1.76 -14.86
C LYS A 258 -0.76 1.20 -14.16
N TYR A 259 -1.51 0.32 -14.82
CA TYR A 259 -2.71 -0.29 -14.26
C TYR A 259 -2.41 -1.52 -13.38
N PHE A 260 -1.16 -1.98 -13.35
CA PHE A 260 -0.72 -3.18 -12.64
C PHE A 260 0.19 -2.83 -11.45
N PRO A 261 -0.36 -2.58 -10.27
CA PRO A 261 0.44 -2.16 -9.11
C PRO A 261 1.40 -3.22 -8.59
N TYR A 262 1.15 -4.50 -8.91
CA TYR A 262 1.95 -5.65 -8.41
C TYR A 262 2.79 -6.32 -9.49
N LEU A 263 2.83 -5.77 -10.71
CA LEU A 263 3.52 -6.40 -11.84
C LEU A 263 5.03 -6.44 -11.62
N GLN A 264 5.59 -7.63 -11.59
CA GLN A 264 7.02 -7.89 -11.40
C GLN A 264 7.69 -8.37 -12.69
N ARG A 265 6.94 -9.01 -13.59
CA ARG A 265 7.49 -9.65 -14.77
C ARG A 265 6.58 -9.50 -15.99
N VAL A 266 7.19 -9.19 -17.14
CA VAL A 266 6.50 -9.20 -18.44
C VAL A 266 7.32 -10.04 -19.41
N GLU A 267 6.70 -11.08 -19.95
CA GLU A 267 7.32 -11.94 -20.95
C GLU A 267 6.84 -11.54 -22.36
N MET A 268 7.81 -11.14 -23.19
CA MET A 268 7.58 -10.62 -24.55
C MET A 268 8.48 -11.32 -25.57
N CYS A 269 8.65 -12.63 -25.41
CA CYS A 269 9.44 -13.42 -26.37
C CYS A 269 8.73 -13.47 -27.74
N ASP A 270 9.51 -13.37 -28.81
CA ASP A 270 9.05 -13.49 -30.21
C ASP A 270 7.92 -12.46 -30.58
N CYS A 271 7.94 -11.27 -29.98
CA CYS A 271 6.97 -10.20 -30.25
C CYS A 271 7.39 -9.29 -31.42
N GLY A 272 8.59 -9.44 -31.96
CA GLY A 272 9.09 -8.64 -33.09
C GLY A 272 9.61 -7.25 -32.72
N ILE A 273 9.85 -6.97 -31.44
CA ILE A 273 10.38 -5.69 -30.96
C ILE A 273 11.91 -5.76 -30.91
N ALA A 274 12.57 -4.68 -31.31
CA ALA A 274 14.03 -4.57 -31.26
C ALA A 274 14.54 -4.59 -29.81
N SER A 275 15.68 -5.23 -29.57
CA SER A 275 16.27 -5.35 -28.24
C SER A 275 16.61 -3.99 -27.59
N GLU A 276 16.97 -2.98 -28.40
CA GLU A 276 17.21 -1.61 -27.94
C GLU A 276 15.95 -0.94 -27.36
N ASP A 277 14.79 -1.18 -27.98
CA ASP A 277 13.51 -0.65 -27.50
C ASP A 277 13.06 -1.35 -26.22
N MET A 278 13.31 -2.66 -26.13
CA MET A 278 13.06 -3.47 -24.92
C MET A 278 13.93 -3.03 -23.74
N ASP A 279 15.22 -2.78 -24.00
CA ASP A 279 16.16 -2.27 -23.02
C ASP A 279 15.76 -0.85 -22.54
N ALA A 280 15.35 0.01 -23.47
CA ALA A 280 14.85 1.33 -23.15
C ALA A 280 13.55 1.27 -22.30
N LEU A 281 12.65 0.34 -22.61
CA LEU A 281 11.45 0.09 -21.79
C LEU A 281 11.82 -0.37 -20.36
N SER A 282 12.74 -1.33 -20.27
CA SER A 282 13.22 -1.86 -18.98
C SER A 282 13.82 -0.77 -18.08
N ARG A 283 14.52 0.20 -18.67
CA ARG A 283 15.07 1.35 -17.91
C ARG A 283 14.01 2.32 -17.43
N ARG A 284 12.89 2.46 -18.16
CA ARG A 284 11.77 3.32 -17.74
C ARG A 284 10.93 2.68 -16.64
N TRP A 285 10.91 1.36 -16.58
CA TRP A 285 10.15 0.56 -15.62
C TRP A 285 11.08 -0.39 -14.85
N PRO A 286 11.99 0.11 -14.00
CA PRO A 286 13.06 -0.68 -13.38
C PRO A 286 12.55 -1.74 -12.40
N ASP A 287 11.33 -1.58 -11.87
CA ASP A 287 10.70 -2.52 -10.93
C ASP A 287 10.07 -3.72 -11.65
N ILE A 288 9.97 -3.66 -12.99
CA ILE A 288 9.40 -4.73 -13.81
C ILE A 288 10.50 -5.45 -14.56
N ARG A 289 10.59 -6.76 -14.40
CA ARG A 289 11.51 -7.60 -15.17
C ARG A 289 10.89 -7.92 -16.54
N PHE A 290 11.42 -7.32 -17.61
CA PHE A 290 11.07 -7.67 -18.99
C PHE A 290 11.95 -8.80 -19.47
N VAL A 291 11.31 -9.77 -20.13
CA VAL A 291 11.99 -10.92 -20.75
C VAL A 291 11.62 -10.98 -22.23
N TRP A 292 12.62 -10.98 -23.09
CA TRP A 292 12.42 -11.07 -24.54
C TRP A 292 13.42 -12.02 -25.19
N THR A 293 13.26 -12.26 -26.46
CA THR A 293 14.15 -13.09 -27.26
C THR A 293 15.17 -12.23 -27.99
N VAL A 294 16.46 -12.53 -27.81
CA VAL A 294 17.57 -11.91 -28.52
C VAL A 294 18.10 -12.81 -29.61
N GLN A 295 18.67 -12.22 -30.65
CA GLN A 295 19.25 -12.95 -31.79
C GLN A 295 20.73 -13.25 -31.55
N ILE A 296 21.10 -14.52 -31.50
CA ILE A 296 22.49 -14.95 -31.39
C ILE A 296 22.86 -15.75 -32.65
N GLY A 297 23.48 -15.08 -33.60
CA GLY A 297 23.77 -15.66 -34.91
C GLY A 297 22.51 -16.14 -35.63
N ARG A 298 22.32 -17.46 -35.79
CA ARG A 298 21.14 -18.07 -36.44
C ARG A 298 20.08 -18.52 -35.44
N GLY A 299 20.39 -18.53 -34.17
CA GLY A 299 19.49 -18.95 -33.10
C GLY A 299 18.96 -17.78 -32.33
N THR A 300 17.95 -18.06 -31.53
CA THR A 300 17.38 -17.09 -30.58
C THR A 300 17.65 -17.56 -29.17
N LEU A 301 17.82 -16.62 -28.25
CA LEU A 301 18.02 -16.87 -26.82
C LEU A 301 17.10 -15.93 -26.00
N ARG A 302 16.53 -16.43 -24.94
CA ARG A 302 15.77 -15.59 -23.99
C ARG A 302 16.74 -14.80 -23.14
N THR A 303 16.40 -13.57 -22.81
CA THR A 303 17.22 -12.69 -21.95
C THR A 303 17.34 -13.19 -20.50
N ASP A 304 16.42 -14.05 -20.04
CA ASP A 304 16.45 -14.71 -18.74
C ASP A 304 17.15 -16.10 -18.77
N ALA A 305 17.79 -16.44 -19.89
CA ALA A 305 18.55 -17.68 -19.98
C ALA A 305 19.70 -17.70 -18.97
N VAL A 306 19.83 -18.81 -18.26
CA VAL A 306 20.89 -19.02 -17.25
C VAL A 306 22.14 -19.72 -17.84
N GLY A 307 22.03 -20.28 -19.02
CA GLY A 307 23.13 -20.97 -19.69
C GLY A 307 23.05 -20.85 -21.20
N PHE A 308 24.24 -20.69 -21.86
CA PHE A 308 24.33 -20.65 -23.27
C PHE A 308 25.58 -21.45 -23.75
N ILE A 309 25.38 -22.28 -24.79
CA ILE A 309 26.42 -23.01 -25.49
C ILE A 309 26.09 -23.06 -26.97
N PRO A 310 27.01 -22.59 -27.86
CA PRO A 310 26.75 -22.45 -29.28
C PRO A 310 26.40 -23.76 -30.01
N TRP A 311 26.95 -24.90 -29.62
CA TRP A 311 26.71 -26.15 -30.35
C TRP A 311 25.23 -26.59 -30.32
N LYS A 312 24.46 -26.23 -29.34
CA LYS A 312 23.02 -26.47 -29.32
C LYS A 312 22.27 -25.73 -30.43
N PHE A 313 22.88 -24.71 -30.98
CA PHE A 313 22.39 -23.89 -32.09
C PHE A 313 23.06 -24.22 -33.42
N GLY A 314 23.77 -25.37 -33.48
CA GLY A 314 24.42 -25.86 -34.69
C GLY A 314 25.77 -25.21 -34.99
N TYR A 315 26.38 -24.51 -34.03
CA TYR A 315 27.72 -23.95 -34.16
C TYR A 315 28.80 -24.95 -33.70
N SER A 316 29.96 -24.86 -34.27
CA SER A 316 31.11 -25.71 -33.97
C SER A 316 32.42 -25.02 -34.38
N ALA A 317 33.57 -25.61 -34.09
CA ALA A 317 34.86 -25.10 -34.56
C ALA A 317 34.93 -24.93 -36.07
N GLY A 318 34.25 -25.80 -36.86
CA GLY A 318 34.13 -25.69 -38.30
C GLY A 318 33.07 -24.69 -38.79
N PHE A 319 32.20 -24.26 -37.91
CA PHE A 319 31.11 -23.35 -38.20
C PHE A 319 30.89 -22.40 -36.98
N PRO A 320 31.85 -21.48 -36.73
CA PRO A 320 31.90 -20.73 -35.47
C PRO A 320 30.94 -19.51 -35.42
N LEU A 321 30.64 -19.06 -34.23
CA LEU A 321 30.14 -17.71 -33.95
C LEU A 321 31.26 -16.68 -34.07
N TYR A 322 30.89 -15.47 -34.48
CA TYR A 322 31.75 -14.29 -34.56
C TYR A 322 31.21 -13.17 -33.71
N ASP A 323 31.97 -12.10 -33.49
CA ASP A 323 31.57 -10.92 -32.67
C ASP A 323 30.21 -10.36 -33.07
N LYS A 324 29.93 -10.22 -34.36
CA LYS A 324 28.64 -9.73 -34.89
C LYS A 324 27.45 -10.58 -34.49
N ASP A 325 27.65 -11.85 -34.16
CA ASP A 325 26.62 -12.80 -33.79
C ASP A 325 26.32 -12.74 -32.28
N CYS A 326 27.16 -12.05 -31.50
CA CYS A 326 27.11 -12.02 -30.03
C CYS A 326 26.72 -10.65 -29.45
N THR A 327 26.42 -9.65 -30.29
CA THR A 327 26.16 -8.27 -29.90
C THR A 327 24.98 -8.11 -28.90
N GLU A 328 24.00 -9.02 -28.96
CA GLU A 328 22.85 -9.03 -28.11
C GLU A 328 23.00 -9.84 -26.81
N LEU A 329 24.13 -10.56 -26.63
CA LEU A 329 24.42 -11.29 -25.37
C LEU A 329 24.42 -10.35 -24.16
N LYS A 330 24.72 -9.08 -24.35
CA LYS A 330 24.68 -8.04 -23.29
C LYS A 330 23.29 -7.90 -22.58
N TYR A 331 22.21 -8.34 -23.21
CA TYR A 331 20.87 -8.34 -22.65
C TYR A 331 20.56 -9.58 -21.79
N CYS A 332 21.42 -10.63 -21.87
CA CYS A 332 21.25 -11.86 -21.09
C CYS A 332 21.87 -11.73 -19.70
N THR A 333 21.35 -10.82 -18.90
CA THR A 333 21.93 -10.45 -17.60
C THR A 333 21.76 -11.50 -16.49
N ASP A 334 20.95 -12.54 -16.72
CA ASP A 334 20.75 -13.65 -15.80
C ASP A 334 21.71 -14.84 -16.07
N MET A 335 22.64 -14.68 -17.03
CA MET A 335 23.60 -15.72 -17.40
C MET A 335 24.43 -16.17 -16.21
N VAL A 336 24.40 -17.47 -15.92
CA VAL A 336 25.19 -18.15 -14.90
C VAL A 336 26.29 -18.99 -15.51
N CYS A 337 26.05 -19.54 -16.71
CA CYS A 337 26.98 -20.42 -17.41
C CYS A 337 27.10 -20.02 -18.88
N LEU A 338 28.32 -19.82 -19.35
CA LEU A 338 28.63 -19.46 -20.73
C LEU A 338 29.80 -20.27 -21.24
N ASP A 339 29.57 -21.11 -22.29
CA ASP A 339 30.61 -21.83 -23.00
C ASP A 339 30.70 -21.31 -24.44
N LEU A 340 31.75 -20.56 -24.73
CA LEU A 340 32.06 -20.01 -26.05
C LEU A 340 33.32 -20.67 -26.67
N GLY A 341 33.82 -21.75 -26.06
CA GLY A 341 35.02 -22.43 -26.52
C GLY A 341 35.00 -22.75 -28.01
N HIS A 342 36.17 -22.64 -28.69
CA HIS A 342 36.36 -22.90 -30.08
C HIS A 342 35.62 -21.95 -31.07
N MET A 343 35.01 -20.87 -30.60
CA MET A 343 34.37 -19.86 -31.46
C MET A 343 35.38 -18.85 -31.99
N LYS A 344 34.96 -17.92 -32.84
CA LYS A 344 35.79 -16.87 -33.45
C LYS A 344 35.38 -15.50 -32.93
N ILE A 345 35.25 -15.41 -31.58
CA ILE A 345 34.88 -14.20 -30.85
C ILE A 345 36.16 -13.55 -30.34
N SER A 346 36.29 -12.25 -30.59
CA SER A 346 37.43 -11.42 -30.16
C SER A 346 37.04 -10.31 -29.22
N ASP A 347 35.74 -10.01 -29.07
CA ASP A 347 35.19 -9.01 -28.18
C ASP A 347 34.34 -9.71 -27.10
N LEU A 348 34.75 -9.54 -25.83
CA LEU A 348 34.07 -10.07 -24.64
C LEU A 348 33.36 -8.99 -23.86
N SER A 349 33.15 -7.79 -24.41
CA SER A 349 32.52 -6.65 -23.69
C SER A 349 31.14 -6.96 -23.13
N PHE A 350 30.37 -7.87 -23.71
CA PHE A 350 29.09 -8.32 -23.20
C PHE A 350 29.15 -8.91 -21.77
N LEU A 351 30.34 -9.40 -21.33
CA LEU A 351 30.55 -9.91 -19.98
C LEU A 351 30.34 -8.83 -18.88
N GLU A 352 30.49 -7.55 -19.23
CA GLU A 352 30.20 -6.42 -18.32
C GLU A 352 28.75 -6.43 -17.81
N TYR A 353 27.85 -7.07 -18.55
CA TYR A 353 26.42 -7.16 -18.25
C TYR A 353 26.03 -8.50 -17.61
N MET A 354 27.01 -9.35 -17.23
CA MET A 354 26.77 -10.71 -16.69
C MET A 354 27.27 -10.88 -15.24
N PRO A 355 26.78 -10.11 -14.26
CA PRO A 355 27.30 -10.13 -12.89
C PRO A 355 27.06 -11.45 -12.16
N LYS A 356 26.14 -12.31 -12.67
CA LYS A 356 25.77 -13.59 -12.07
C LYS A 356 26.60 -14.77 -12.62
N LEU A 357 27.51 -14.50 -13.56
CA LEU A 357 28.26 -15.55 -14.25
C LEU A 357 29.19 -16.30 -13.30
N LYS A 358 29.04 -17.63 -13.23
CA LYS A 358 29.83 -18.53 -12.38
C LYS A 358 30.75 -19.44 -13.17
N TYR A 359 30.35 -19.82 -14.36
CA TYR A 359 31.05 -20.77 -15.20
C TYR A 359 31.31 -20.15 -16.58
N LEU A 360 32.59 -20.03 -16.95
CA LEU A 360 32.99 -19.44 -18.23
C LEU A 360 34.03 -20.30 -18.92
N ILE A 361 33.72 -20.67 -20.17
CA ILE A 361 34.68 -21.28 -21.08
C ILE A 361 34.88 -20.35 -22.27
N VAL A 362 36.09 -19.85 -22.41
CA VAL A 362 36.58 -19.02 -23.53
C VAL A 362 37.87 -19.54 -24.13
N GLY A 363 38.09 -20.84 -23.96
CA GLY A 363 39.25 -21.50 -24.56
C GLY A 363 39.25 -21.44 -26.09
N GLU A 364 40.42 -21.30 -26.70
CA GLU A 364 40.67 -21.20 -28.15
C GLU A 364 40.05 -19.97 -28.84
N LEU A 365 39.63 -18.97 -28.08
CA LEU A 365 39.16 -17.71 -28.67
C LEU A 365 40.33 -16.86 -29.17
N PRO A 366 40.19 -16.17 -30.32
CA PRO A 366 41.18 -15.21 -30.83
C PRO A 366 41.11 -13.85 -30.11
N CYS A 367 40.65 -13.82 -28.85
CA CYS A 367 40.43 -12.61 -28.09
C CYS A 367 41.77 -11.97 -27.65
N PRO A 368 42.00 -10.70 -27.91
CA PRO A 368 43.22 -9.99 -27.49
C PRO A 368 43.09 -9.40 -26.07
N ASP A 369 41.87 -9.14 -25.58
CA ASP A 369 41.59 -8.50 -24.31
C ASP A 369 40.58 -9.30 -23.47
N PHE A 370 41.05 -9.84 -22.35
CA PHE A 370 40.25 -10.58 -21.39
C PHE A 370 39.81 -9.73 -20.19
N SER A 371 40.09 -8.43 -20.19
CA SER A 371 39.70 -7.55 -19.05
C SER A 371 38.21 -7.57 -18.72
N PRO A 372 37.26 -7.75 -19.65
CA PRO A 372 35.83 -7.83 -19.31
C PRO A 372 35.45 -8.97 -18.34
N ILE A 373 36.32 -10.02 -18.20
CA ILE A 373 36.08 -11.08 -17.21
C ILE A 373 36.04 -10.54 -15.78
N THR A 374 36.72 -9.42 -15.52
CA THR A 374 36.76 -8.78 -14.17
C THR A 374 35.41 -8.32 -13.68
N TYR A 375 34.43 -8.10 -14.54
CA TYR A 375 33.05 -7.79 -14.14
C TYR A 375 32.28 -9.00 -13.56
N CYS A 376 32.76 -10.23 -13.85
CA CYS A 376 32.12 -11.47 -13.41
C CYS A 376 32.60 -11.88 -12.00
N LYS A 377 32.26 -11.10 -10.97
CA LYS A 377 32.74 -11.32 -9.58
C LYS A 377 32.27 -12.62 -8.92
N GLU A 378 31.25 -13.26 -9.48
CA GLU A 378 30.71 -14.55 -9.02
C GLU A 378 31.42 -15.75 -9.67
N LEU A 379 32.43 -15.53 -10.53
CA LEU A 379 33.08 -16.58 -11.29
C LEU A 379 33.81 -17.57 -10.37
N ILE A 380 33.50 -18.88 -10.51
CA ILE A 380 34.09 -19.97 -9.75
C ILE A 380 34.88 -20.92 -10.67
N TYR A 381 34.56 -20.98 -11.95
CA TYR A 381 35.19 -21.87 -12.95
C TYR A 381 35.52 -21.08 -14.21
N LEU A 382 36.77 -21.14 -14.64
CA LEU A 382 37.28 -20.44 -15.83
C LEU A 382 38.19 -21.31 -16.67
N GLU A 383 37.86 -21.52 -17.97
CA GLU A 383 38.75 -22.08 -18.98
C GLU A 383 39.14 -21.00 -19.99
N ILE A 384 40.43 -20.63 -20.01
CA ILE A 384 41.05 -19.71 -20.99
C ILE A 384 42.20 -20.36 -21.75
N PHE A 385 42.23 -21.68 -21.82
CA PHE A 385 43.30 -22.44 -22.43
C PHE A 385 43.44 -22.14 -23.92
N ASN A 386 44.67 -22.30 -24.45
CA ASN A 386 45.02 -22.14 -25.86
C ASN A 386 44.56 -20.76 -26.43
N THR A 387 44.80 -19.72 -25.68
CA THR A 387 44.50 -18.32 -26.04
C THR A 387 45.74 -17.43 -25.99
N THR A 388 45.61 -16.19 -26.42
CA THR A 388 46.68 -15.17 -26.33
C THR A 388 46.75 -14.49 -24.95
N PHE A 389 46.08 -15.03 -23.93
CA PHE A 389 46.02 -14.46 -22.57
C PHE A 389 47.44 -14.32 -21.98
N THR A 390 47.71 -13.12 -21.46
CA THR A 390 49.00 -12.76 -20.81
C THR A 390 48.83 -11.95 -19.54
N ASN A 391 47.74 -11.16 -19.41
CA ASN A 391 47.53 -10.27 -18.30
C ASN A 391 46.98 -10.99 -17.08
N GLN A 392 47.87 -11.61 -16.28
CA GLN A 392 47.49 -12.35 -15.09
C GLN A 392 46.86 -11.48 -13.97
N GLU A 393 47.18 -10.19 -13.91
CA GLU A 393 46.75 -9.28 -12.86
C GLU A 393 45.20 -9.25 -12.74
N ILE A 394 44.48 -9.35 -13.84
CA ILE A 394 43.00 -9.35 -13.84
C ILE A 394 42.40 -10.53 -13.06
N LEU A 395 43.14 -11.64 -12.90
CA LEU A 395 42.68 -12.81 -12.16
C LEU A 395 42.57 -12.55 -10.66
N LEU A 396 43.33 -11.58 -10.11
CA LEU A 396 43.26 -11.18 -8.72
C LEU A 396 41.92 -10.47 -8.40
N GLU A 397 41.23 -9.98 -9.42
CA GLU A 397 39.92 -9.38 -9.29
C GLU A 397 38.76 -10.39 -9.21
N LEU A 398 39.06 -11.68 -9.27
CA LEU A 398 38.09 -12.80 -9.24
C LEU A 398 38.15 -13.56 -7.92
N PRO A 399 37.60 -13.00 -6.82
CA PRO A 399 37.82 -13.51 -5.46
C PRO A 399 37.15 -14.86 -5.17
N LYS A 400 36.21 -15.28 -6.01
CA LYS A 400 35.50 -16.56 -5.88
C LYS A 400 36.01 -17.67 -6.82
N LEU A 401 36.98 -17.35 -7.64
CA LEU A 401 37.50 -18.31 -8.63
C LEU A 401 38.17 -19.50 -7.93
N GLN A 402 37.65 -20.69 -8.15
CA GLN A 402 38.18 -21.94 -7.56
C GLN A 402 38.94 -22.75 -8.58
N ASP A 403 38.48 -22.84 -9.81
CA ASP A 403 39.03 -23.68 -10.88
C ASP A 403 39.48 -22.78 -12.03
N LEU A 404 40.78 -22.80 -12.30
CA LEU A 404 41.41 -22.03 -13.39
C LEU A 404 42.19 -22.94 -14.30
N ASN A 405 41.78 -22.98 -15.58
CA ASN A 405 42.55 -23.64 -16.64
C ASN A 405 43.08 -22.60 -17.65
N MET A 406 44.39 -22.44 -17.64
CA MET A 406 45.10 -21.54 -18.52
C MET A 406 46.19 -22.29 -19.31
N GLY A 407 45.99 -23.60 -19.56
CA GLY A 407 46.92 -24.40 -20.35
C GLY A 407 47.12 -23.84 -21.73
N SER A 408 48.33 -23.93 -22.26
CA SER A 408 48.73 -23.42 -23.59
C SER A 408 48.49 -21.92 -23.79
N THR A 409 48.49 -21.15 -22.73
CA THR A 409 48.51 -19.67 -22.78
C THR A 409 49.95 -19.15 -22.76
N LYS A 410 50.15 -17.86 -23.05
CA LYS A 410 51.47 -17.20 -23.03
C LYS A 410 51.76 -16.60 -21.65
N VAL A 411 51.55 -17.39 -20.61
CA VAL A 411 51.84 -16.97 -19.23
C VAL A 411 53.30 -17.21 -18.92
N TYR A 412 53.95 -16.20 -18.35
CA TYR A 412 55.34 -16.22 -17.88
C TYR A 412 55.39 -15.65 -16.47
N GLY A 413 56.15 -16.34 -15.59
CA GLY A 413 56.26 -15.95 -14.18
C GLY A 413 55.06 -16.38 -13.32
N THR A 414 55.28 -16.43 -12.03
CA THR A 414 54.38 -17.03 -11.07
C THR A 414 53.88 -16.04 -9.99
N GLU A 415 54.36 -14.79 -10.01
CA GLU A 415 54.17 -13.84 -8.91
C GLU A 415 52.72 -13.47 -8.67
N VAL A 416 51.87 -13.42 -9.69
CA VAL A 416 50.44 -13.20 -9.59
C VAL A 416 49.75 -14.47 -9.11
N LEU A 417 50.06 -15.61 -9.71
CA LEU A 417 49.41 -16.87 -9.39
C LEU A 417 49.66 -17.29 -7.94
N LYS A 418 50.86 -17.04 -7.38
CA LYS A 418 51.18 -17.28 -5.96
C LYS A 418 50.29 -16.52 -4.97
N GLN A 419 49.70 -15.42 -5.38
CA GLN A 419 48.78 -14.63 -4.55
C GLN A 419 47.38 -15.22 -4.53
N MET A 420 47.02 -16.11 -5.46
CA MET A 420 45.66 -16.66 -5.59
C MET A 420 45.45 -17.88 -4.64
N THR A 421 45.70 -17.72 -3.37
CA THR A 421 45.63 -18.79 -2.34
C THR A 421 44.22 -19.37 -2.15
N TRP A 422 43.19 -18.74 -2.70
CA TRP A 422 41.82 -19.23 -2.70
C TRP A 422 41.50 -20.25 -3.77
N LEU A 423 42.39 -20.42 -4.80
CA LEU A 423 42.22 -21.45 -5.86
C LEU A 423 42.21 -22.87 -5.26
N LYS A 424 41.41 -23.72 -5.88
CA LYS A 424 41.38 -25.16 -5.56
C LYS A 424 42.06 -25.97 -6.65
N ARG A 425 41.96 -25.56 -7.91
CA ARG A 425 42.59 -26.24 -9.04
C ARG A 425 43.19 -25.24 -10.01
N LEU A 426 44.42 -25.49 -10.45
CA LEU A 426 45.18 -24.69 -11.41
C LEU A 426 45.82 -25.56 -12.47
N TRP A 427 45.39 -25.45 -13.73
CA TRP A 427 45.90 -26.19 -14.85
C TRP A 427 46.78 -25.29 -15.75
N LEU A 428 48.05 -25.72 -15.96
CA LEU A 428 49.10 -24.95 -16.60
C LEU A 428 49.81 -25.72 -17.73
N ALA A 429 49.20 -26.80 -18.25
CA ALA A 429 49.81 -27.59 -19.30
C ALA A 429 50.18 -26.77 -20.56
N GLY A 430 51.38 -26.86 -21.01
CA GLY A 430 51.84 -26.17 -22.23
C GLY A 430 51.99 -24.63 -22.07
N THR A 431 52.02 -24.09 -20.85
CA THR A 431 52.45 -22.70 -20.61
C THR A 431 53.96 -22.56 -20.74
N GLY A 432 54.45 -21.31 -20.70
CA GLY A 432 55.90 -21.03 -20.76
C GLY A 432 56.65 -21.20 -19.41
N LEU A 433 56.01 -21.78 -18.40
CA LEU A 433 56.58 -21.95 -17.07
C LEU A 433 57.64 -23.06 -17.05
N THR A 434 58.70 -22.83 -16.30
CA THR A 434 59.77 -23.81 -16.05
C THR A 434 59.36 -24.76 -14.92
N PHE A 435 60.10 -25.90 -14.78
CA PHE A 435 59.92 -26.83 -13.66
C PHE A 435 60.14 -26.15 -12.31
N ALA A 436 61.16 -25.25 -12.21
CA ALA A 436 61.43 -24.51 -10.99
C ALA A 436 60.27 -23.60 -10.59
N GLU A 437 59.67 -22.87 -11.54
CA GLU A 437 58.48 -22.01 -11.30
C GLU A 437 57.25 -22.86 -10.94
N TYR A 438 57.13 -24.06 -11.49
CA TYR A 438 56.06 -24.99 -11.06
C TYR A 438 56.26 -25.44 -9.63
N ASP A 439 57.47 -25.82 -9.21
CA ASP A 439 57.77 -26.23 -7.86
C ASP A 439 57.51 -25.07 -6.87
N GLU A 440 57.87 -23.85 -7.20
CA GLU A 440 57.55 -22.62 -6.44
C GLU A 440 56.03 -22.38 -6.28
N LEU A 441 55.22 -22.65 -7.32
CA LEU A 441 53.77 -22.53 -7.24
C LEU A 441 53.18 -23.59 -6.33
N VAL A 442 53.62 -24.82 -6.41
CA VAL A 442 53.15 -25.91 -5.54
C VAL A 442 53.48 -25.61 -4.09
N GLU A 443 54.66 -25.03 -3.78
CA GLU A 443 55.05 -24.63 -2.45
C GLU A 443 54.20 -23.44 -1.95
N ALA A 444 53.93 -22.44 -2.79
CA ALA A 444 53.17 -21.26 -2.46
C ALA A 444 51.66 -21.52 -2.32
N LEU A 445 51.13 -22.54 -3.00
CA LEU A 445 49.70 -22.86 -3.05
C LEU A 445 49.42 -24.28 -2.53
N PRO A 446 49.69 -24.58 -1.25
CA PRO A 446 49.61 -25.93 -0.67
C PRO A 446 48.20 -26.55 -0.69
N ASP A 447 47.16 -25.71 -0.70
CA ASP A 447 45.74 -26.15 -0.77
C ASP A 447 45.18 -26.18 -2.18
N THR A 448 46.01 -25.94 -3.21
CA THR A 448 45.61 -25.91 -4.61
C THR A 448 46.21 -27.13 -5.38
N GLN A 449 45.37 -27.84 -6.10
CA GLN A 449 45.85 -28.84 -7.05
C GLN A 449 46.44 -28.14 -8.26
N VAL A 450 47.78 -28.05 -8.35
CA VAL A 450 48.50 -27.48 -9.50
C VAL A 450 48.88 -28.58 -10.45
N VAL A 451 48.52 -28.49 -11.74
CA VAL A 451 48.79 -29.51 -12.75
C VAL A 451 49.40 -28.87 -13.99
N MET A 452 50.62 -29.34 -14.36
CA MET A 452 51.37 -28.84 -15.52
C MET A 452 51.72 -29.95 -16.53
N HIS A 453 51.98 -31.15 -16.03
CA HIS A 453 52.52 -32.25 -16.85
C HIS A 453 51.40 -33.20 -17.32
N ILE A 454 50.61 -32.75 -18.30
CA ILE A 454 49.54 -33.52 -18.92
C ILE A 454 49.57 -33.39 -20.43
N PRO A 455 49.01 -34.34 -21.19
CA PRO A 455 49.15 -34.38 -22.67
C PRO A 455 48.38 -33.24 -23.37
N HIS A 456 47.35 -32.70 -22.80
CA HIS A 456 46.56 -31.58 -23.35
C HIS A 456 45.83 -30.82 -22.23
N SER A 457 45.37 -29.61 -22.52
CA SER A 457 44.84 -28.66 -21.53
C SER A 457 43.66 -29.18 -20.67
N THR A 458 42.87 -30.11 -21.16
CA THR A 458 41.72 -30.67 -20.45
C THR A 458 41.93 -32.10 -19.93
N ALA A 459 43.15 -32.65 -20.05
CA ALA A 459 43.52 -33.94 -19.47
C ALA A 459 43.67 -33.86 -17.93
N GLY A 460 44.03 -34.98 -17.32
CA GLY A 460 44.32 -35.05 -15.87
C GLY A 460 43.13 -34.86 -14.97
N GLY A 461 41.91 -35.15 -15.47
CA GLY A 461 40.70 -35.05 -14.65
C GLY A 461 40.09 -33.68 -14.60
N TRP A 462 40.54 -32.70 -15.42
CA TRP A 462 39.99 -31.34 -15.38
C TRP A 462 38.46 -31.30 -15.46
N ARG A 463 37.87 -31.99 -16.45
CA ARG A 463 36.41 -32.04 -16.69
C ARG A 463 35.71 -33.19 -15.93
N GLN A 464 36.40 -33.81 -14.95
CA GLN A 464 35.86 -34.84 -14.05
C GLN A 464 35.68 -34.29 -12.64
N HIS A 465 35.09 -33.10 -12.51
CA HIS A 465 34.92 -32.38 -11.26
C HIS A 465 33.52 -31.79 -11.14
N GLN A 466 33.03 -31.64 -9.90
CA GLN A 466 31.67 -31.19 -9.63
C GLN A 466 31.33 -29.87 -10.35
N ASN A 467 32.19 -28.86 -10.29
CA ASN A 467 31.93 -27.57 -10.96
C ASN A 467 31.71 -27.70 -12.47
N TYR A 468 32.41 -28.65 -13.13
CA TYR A 468 32.17 -28.92 -14.55
C TYR A 468 30.83 -29.63 -14.77
N TYR A 469 30.45 -30.53 -13.86
CA TYR A 469 29.16 -31.21 -13.93
C TYR A 469 28.00 -30.25 -13.71
N ASP A 470 28.08 -29.39 -12.69
CA ASP A 470 27.08 -28.33 -12.42
C ASP A 470 26.92 -27.40 -13.63
N MET A 471 28.02 -27.01 -14.26
CA MET A 471 28.03 -26.25 -15.49
C MET A 471 27.28 -26.98 -16.63
N ARG A 472 27.53 -28.26 -16.82
CA ARG A 472 26.85 -29.04 -17.87
C ARG A 472 25.36 -29.19 -17.63
N ASP A 473 24.94 -29.32 -16.39
CA ASP A 473 23.53 -29.37 -16.01
C ASP A 473 22.81 -28.04 -16.32
N LEU A 474 23.43 -26.91 -15.99
CA LEU A 474 22.95 -25.58 -16.36
C LEU A 474 22.86 -25.38 -17.88
N LEU A 475 23.79 -25.96 -18.64
CA LEU A 475 23.74 -25.96 -20.08
C LEU A 475 22.75 -26.99 -20.66
N GLY A 476 22.09 -27.79 -19.80
CA GLY A 476 21.19 -28.88 -20.23
C GLY A 476 21.89 -29.93 -21.10
N MET A 477 23.15 -30.21 -20.77
CA MET A 477 23.97 -31.22 -21.43
C MET A 477 23.97 -32.48 -20.56
N PHE A 478 23.02 -33.38 -20.80
CA PHE A 478 22.96 -34.65 -20.07
C PHE A 478 24.21 -35.52 -20.39
N TYR A 479 24.68 -36.24 -19.37
CA TYR A 479 25.75 -37.20 -19.56
C TYR A 479 25.27 -38.30 -20.48
N MET A 480 25.98 -38.53 -21.61
CA MET A 480 26.03 -39.87 -22.17
C MET A 480 27.13 -40.59 -21.40
N GLU A 481 26.71 -41.54 -20.55
CA GLU A 481 27.60 -42.49 -19.91
C GLU A 481 28.41 -43.28 -20.94
#